data_7c7dadc4a048d014e076cb8529a161bf
#
_entry.id   7c7dadc4a048d014e076cb8529a161bf
#
_cell.length_a   1.000
_cell.length_b   1.000
_cell.length_c   1.000
_cell.angle_alpha   90.00
_cell.angle_beta   90.00
_cell.angle_gamma   90.00
#
_symmetry.space_group_name_H-M   'P 1'
#
loop_
_entity.id
_entity.type
_entity.pdbx_description
1 polymer ?
#
loop_
_entity_poly.entity_id
_entity_poly.type
_entity_poly.pdbx_seq_one_letter_code
_entity_poly.pdbx_strand_id
1 'polypeptide(L)'
;MILCDLPYGTTQNKWDSVIDLQALWAEYERIIKDNGAIVLTAQGIFTAKLILSREKLFKYKITWIKSKPTNFLNAKKQPLRKHEDICIFYKKQPVYNPQMTKGEAYDKGVRKDQYTGSYGEFKPQHVKSDGERYPNDVVFFEEDHDDFVYVKTAESEGEVYHPTQKPVELGRYLIRTFSNPGDIILDNACGSGSFLLSAILENRR
;
A
#
# COMPACT_ATOMS: atom_id res chain seq x y z
N MET A 1 12.71 -0.44 -6.64
CA MET A 1 11.57 -0.78 -5.75
C MET A 1 11.17 -2.23 -5.97
N ILE A 2 10.70 -2.93 -4.95
CA ILE A 2 10.00 -4.22 -5.09
C ILE A 2 8.53 -3.94 -4.80
N LEU A 3 7.63 -4.37 -5.67
CA LEU A 3 6.18 -4.28 -5.50
C LEU A 3 5.60 -5.63 -5.91
N CYS A 4 5.02 -6.38 -4.96
CA CYS A 4 4.64 -7.76 -5.22
C CYS A 4 3.40 -8.17 -4.44
N ASP A 5 2.57 -9.00 -5.09
CA ASP A 5 1.42 -9.69 -4.52
C ASP A 5 1.77 -11.16 -4.28
N LEU A 6 2.36 -11.45 -3.12
CA LEU A 6 2.78 -12.80 -2.76
C LEU A 6 1.58 -13.74 -2.58
N PRO A 7 1.72 -15.06 -2.78
CA PRO A 7 0.67 -16.01 -2.44
C PRO A 7 0.46 -16.06 -0.91
N TYR A 8 -0.81 -15.91 -0.47
CA TYR A 8 -1.16 -15.84 0.96
C TYR A 8 -1.43 -17.21 1.59
N GLY A 9 -1.62 -18.27 0.77
CA GLY A 9 -2.05 -19.60 1.23
C GLY A 9 -3.49 -19.58 1.76
N THR A 10 -4.37 -18.76 1.18
CA THR A 10 -5.75 -18.58 1.66
C THR A 10 -6.81 -19.08 0.68
N THR A 11 -6.41 -19.48 -0.51
CA THR A 11 -7.30 -20.03 -1.53
C THR A 11 -7.00 -21.53 -1.77
N GLN A 12 -7.86 -22.21 -2.51
CA GLN A 12 -7.65 -23.62 -2.90
C GLN A 12 -6.85 -23.76 -4.20
N ASN A 13 -6.35 -22.66 -4.74
CA ASN A 13 -5.52 -22.70 -5.94
C ASN A 13 -4.17 -23.36 -5.62
N LYS A 14 -3.71 -24.26 -6.47
CA LYS A 14 -2.44 -25.01 -6.27
C LYS A 14 -1.22 -24.08 -6.19
N TRP A 15 -1.28 -22.93 -6.83
CA TRP A 15 -0.19 -21.93 -6.83
C TRP A 15 -0.22 -21.02 -5.58
N ASP A 16 -1.33 -20.97 -4.83
CA ASP A 16 -1.46 -20.14 -3.63
C ASP A 16 -0.85 -20.85 -2.40
N SER A 17 0.43 -21.14 -2.47
CA SER A 17 1.21 -21.70 -1.36
C SER A 17 2.18 -20.65 -0.84
N VAL A 18 2.20 -20.49 0.49
CA VAL A 18 3.12 -19.52 1.13
C VAL A 18 4.55 -19.95 0.84
N ILE A 19 5.32 -19.07 0.23
CA ILE A 19 6.75 -19.28 -0.05
C ILE A 19 7.59 -19.16 1.22
N ASP A 20 8.79 -19.72 1.23
CA ASP A 20 9.73 -19.54 2.33
C ASP A 20 10.12 -18.06 2.46
N LEU A 21 9.58 -17.40 3.50
CA LEU A 21 9.81 -15.99 3.73
C LEU A 21 11.27 -15.69 4.09
N GLN A 22 12.01 -16.62 4.71
CA GLN A 22 13.42 -16.37 5.04
C GLN A 22 14.29 -16.36 3.77
N ALA A 23 14.06 -17.31 2.88
CA ALA A 23 14.72 -17.34 1.57
C ALA A 23 14.35 -16.10 0.73
N LEU A 24 13.07 -15.70 0.73
CA LEU A 24 12.61 -14.50 0.05
C LEU A 24 13.32 -13.24 0.55
N TRP A 25 13.40 -13.05 1.87
CA TRP A 25 14.06 -11.89 2.45
C TRP A 25 15.55 -11.86 2.15
N ALA A 26 16.23 -13.01 2.14
CA ALA A 26 17.65 -13.10 1.76
C ALA A 26 17.87 -12.52 0.36
N GLU A 27 17.02 -12.88 -0.61
CA GLU A 27 17.09 -12.36 -1.97
C GLU A 27 16.68 -10.89 -2.08
N TYR A 28 15.59 -10.49 -1.43
CA TYR A 28 15.15 -9.10 -1.45
C TYR A 28 16.22 -8.16 -0.88
N GLU A 29 16.84 -8.53 0.25
CA GLU A 29 17.89 -7.71 0.87
C GLU A 29 19.19 -7.68 0.08
N ARG A 30 19.45 -8.73 -0.72
CA ARG A 30 20.61 -8.79 -1.62
C ARG A 30 20.47 -7.83 -2.80
N ILE A 31 19.27 -7.69 -3.35
CA ILE A 31 19.04 -6.93 -4.60
C ILE A 31 18.52 -5.53 -4.38
N ILE A 32 17.84 -5.26 -3.24
CA ILE A 32 17.26 -3.94 -3.00
C ILE A 32 18.34 -2.91 -2.66
N LYS A 33 18.23 -1.71 -3.22
CA LYS A 33 19.06 -0.59 -2.81
C LYS A 33 18.77 -0.22 -1.35
N ASP A 34 19.75 0.35 -0.64
CA ASP A 34 19.59 0.79 0.76
C ASP A 34 18.37 1.67 0.99
N ASN A 35 18.09 2.57 0.04
CA ASN A 35 16.93 3.47 0.04
C ASN A 35 15.80 2.96 -0.89
N GLY A 36 15.73 1.68 -1.16
CA GLY A 36 14.66 1.07 -1.95
C GLY A 36 13.48 0.65 -1.06
N ALA A 37 12.27 0.90 -1.52
CA ALA A 37 11.06 0.41 -0.87
C ALA A 37 10.74 -1.03 -1.29
N ILE A 38 10.30 -1.86 -0.33
CA ILE A 38 9.68 -3.16 -0.56
C ILE A 38 8.23 -3.04 -0.12
N VAL A 39 7.31 -3.21 -1.06
CA VAL A 39 5.87 -3.02 -0.89
C VAL A 39 5.17 -4.32 -1.21
N LEU A 40 4.55 -4.94 -0.21
CA LEU A 40 3.96 -6.26 -0.30
C LEU A 40 2.50 -6.22 0.13
N THR A 41 1.61 -6.72 -0.71
CA THR A 41 0.21 -6.91 -0.33
C THR A 41 0.08 -8.12 0.60
N ALA A 42 -0.88 -8.08 1.50
CA ALA A 42 -1.12 -9.13 2.47
C ALA A 42 -2.56 -9.09 3.00
N GLN A 43 -3.02 -10.19 3.61
CA GLN A 43 -4.33 -10.22 4.26
C GLN A 43 -4.34 -11.19 5.45
N GLY A 44 -5.02 -10.78 6.52
CA GLY A 44 -5.31 -11.62 7.68
C GLY A 44 -4.05 -12.15 8.38
N ILE A 45 -3.98 -13.46 8.63
CA ILE A 45 -2.84 -14.06 9.35
C ILE A 45 -1.53 -13.96 8.54
N PHE A 46 -1.62 -13.91 7.21
CA PHE A 46 -0.43 -13.72 6.38
C PHE A 46 0.22 -12.36 6.62
N THR A 47 -0.56 -11.29 6.83
CA THR A 47 -0.04 -9.97 7.23
C THR A 47 0.84 -10.07 8.48
N ALA A 48 0.35 -10.73 9.52
CA ALA A 48 1.11 -10.90 10.75
C ALA A 48 2.41 -11.70 10.53
N LYS A 49 2.33 -12.82 9.81
CA LYS A 49 3.50 -13.65 9.48
C LYS A 49 4.53 -12.86 8.68
N LEU A 50 4.08 -12.10 7.68
CA LEU A 50 4.95 -11.27 6.84
C LEU A 50 5.67 -10.20 7.65
N ILE A 51 4.97 -9.48 8.52
CA ILE A 51 5.56 -8.44 9.38
C ILE A 51 6.60 -9.06 10.33
N LEU A 52 6.23 -10.12 11.03
CA LEU A 52 7.11 -10.79 12.00
C LEU A 52 8.31 -11.44 11.33
N SER A 53 8.18 -11.91 10.09
CA SER A 53 9.29 -12.52 9.35
C SER A 53 10.46 -11.54 9.10
N ARG A 54 10.19 -10.21 9.10
CA ARG A 54 11.23 -9.17 8.94
C ARG A 54 10.88 -7.86 9.67
N GLU A 55 10.59 -7.95 10.95
CA GLU A 55 10.15 -6.86 11.83
C GLU A 55 11.07 -5.62 11.75
N LYS A 56 12.39 -5.81 11.73
CA LYS A 56 13.35 -4.68 11.68
C LYS A 56 13.22 -3.80 10.43
N LEU A 57 12.78 -4.37 9.31
CA LEU A 57 12.56 -3.62 8.06
C LEU A 57 11.14 -3.08 7.96
N PHE A 58 10.17 -3.66 8.66
CA PHE A 58 8.79 -3.18 8.66
C PHE A 58 8.70 -1.76 9.21
N LYS A 59 7.92 -0.90 8.55
CA LYS A 59 7.74 0.49 8.97
C LYS A 59 6.28 0.82 9.28
N TYR A 60 5.40 0.55 8.34
CA TYR A 60 3.96 0.77 8.47
C TYR A 60 3.20 -0.05 7.42
N LYS A 61 1.89 -0.05 7.54
CA LYS A 61 1.01 -0.58 6.51
C LYS A 61 0.02 0.48 6.04
N ILE A 62 -0.40 0.35 4.80
CA ILE A 62 -1.51 1.07 4.22
C ILE A 62 -2.67 0.08 4.13
N THR A 63 -3.88 0.50 4.49
CA THR A 63 -5.08 -0.32 4.37
C THR A 63 -5.80 0.04 3.08
N TRP A 64 -5.83 -0.90 2.13
CA TRP A 64 -6.62 -0.75 0.92
C TRP A 64 -8.03 -1.28 1.13
N ILE A 65 -9.04 -0.40 1.03
CA ILE A 65 -10.45 -0.75 1.09
C ILE A 65 -10.93 -1.08 -0.33
N LYS A 66 -11.44 -2.28 -0.52
CA LYS A 66 -11.93 -2.76 -1.82
C LYS A 66 -13.33 -2.23 -2.13
N SER A 67 -13.64 -1.94 -3.39
CA SER A 67 -15.00 -1.58 -3.82
C SER A 67 -15.99 -2.71 -3.55
N LYS A 68 -15.58 -3.95 -3.78
CA LYS A 68 -16.42 -5.15 -3.52
C LYS A 68 -15.84 -5.99 -2.38
N PRO A 69 -16.66 -6.37 -1.38
CA PRO A 69 -16.21 -7.27 -0.33
C PRO A 69 -16.04 -8.70 -0.87
N THR A 70 -15.20 -9.47 -0.23
CA THR A 70 -14.91 -10.88 -0.53
C THR A 70 -15.33 -11.78 0.64
N ASN A 71 -15.16 -13.12 0.48
CA ASN A 71 -15.46 -14.13 1.51
C ASN A 71 -16.97 -14.34 1.74
N PHE A 72 -17.80 -14.22 0.69
CA PHE A 72 -19.27 -14.32 0.75
C PHE A 72 -19.76 -15.68 1.28
N LEU A 73 -19.03 -16.77 1.08
CA LEU A 73 -19.36 -18.10 1.61
C LEU A 73 -19.45 -18.14 3.15
N ASN A 74 -18.78 -17.20 3.81
CA ASN A 74 -18.78 -17.09 5.27
C ASN A 74 -19.68 -15.97 5.81
N ALA A 75 -20.50 -15.34 4.97
CA ALA A 75 -21.32 -14.18 5.33
C ALA A 75 -22.25 -14.40 6.54
N LYS A 76 -22.69 -15.65 6.76
CA LYS A 76 -23.53 -16.05 7.92
C LYS A 76 -22.73 -16.34 9.20
N LYS A 77 -21.40 -16.34 9.15
CA LYS A 77 -20.52 -16.72 10.27
C LYS A 77 -19.60 -15.58 10.72
N GLN A 78 -19.27 -14.65 9.83
CA GLN A 78 -18.37 -13.54 10.09
C GLN A 78 -18.58 -12.41 9.08
N PRO A 79 -18.16 -11.17 9.39
CA PRO A 79 -18.19 -10.07 8.45
C PRO A 79 -17.45 -10.39 7.15
N LEU A 80 -17.93 -9.82 6.04
CA LEU A 80 -17.25 -9.88 4.75
C LEU A 80 -15.93 -9.11 4.80
N ARG A 81 -14.92 -9.58 4.07
CA ARG A 81 -13.62 -8.93 3.98
C ARG A 81 -13.65 -7.83 2.93
N LYS A 82 -13.52 -6.58 3.35
CA LYS A 82 -13.54 -5.40 2.46
C LYS A 82 -12.19 -4.70 2.36
N HIS A 83 -11.13 -5.22 2.97
CA HIS A 83 -9.80 -4.61 2.91
C HIS A 83 -8.68 -5.63 2.71
N GLU A 84 -7.55 -5.12 2.26
CA GLU A 84 -6.25 -5.79 2.27
C GLU A 84 -5.20 -4.83 2.85
N ASP A 85 -4.13 -5.38 3.39
CA ASP A 85 -2.99 -4.64 3.91
C ASP A 85 -1.92 -4.50 2.82
N ILE A 86 -1.25 -3.36 2.79
CA ILE A 86 -0.07 -3.10 1.97
C ILE A 86 1.06 -2.81 2.94
N CYS A 87 1.95 -3.76 3.12
CA CYS A 87 3.04 -3.68 4.08
C CYS A 87 4.27 -3.02 3.46
N ILE A 88 4.80 -2.00 4.14
CA ILE A 88 5.94 -1.20 3.67
C ILE A 88 7.18 -1.54 4.49
N PHE A 89 8.23 -1.95 3.79
CA PHE A 89 9.52 -2.31 4.39
C PHE A 89 10.65 -1.54 3.71
N TYR A 90 11.63 -1.10 4.48
CA TYR A 90 12.88 -0.51 3.95
C TYR A 90 13.98 -0.46 5.01
N LYS A 91 15.25 -0.37 4.55
CA LYS A 91 16.43 -0.16 5.40
C LYS A 91 16.59 1.32 5.78
N LYS A 92 16.66 2.18 4.77
CA LYS A 92 16.72 3.64 4.88
C LYS A 92 15.53 4.27 4.19
N GLN A 93 15.14 5.47 4.59
CA GLN A 93 14.02 6.20 4.00
C GLN A 93 14.10 6.16 2.47
N PRO A 94 13.13 5.58 1.78
CA PRO A 94 13.08 5.56 0.32
C PRO A 94 12.56 6.88 -0.23
N VAL A 95 12.50 6.97 -1.55
CA VAL A 95 11.69 8.00 -2.23
C VAL A 95 10.28 7.94 -1.66
N TYR A 96 9.74 9.10 -1.32
CA TYR A 96 8.35 9.25 -0.90
C TYR A 96 7.76 10.48 -1.57
N ASN A 97 6.90 10.26 -2.54
CA ASN A 97 6.15 11.28 -3.26
C ASN A 97 4.69 11.21 -2.77
N PRO A 98 4.29 12.00 -1.77
CA PRO A 98 2.92 11.94 -1.25
C PRO A 98 1.93 12.27 -2.35
N GLN A 99 0.94 11.41 -2.55
CA GLN A 99 -0.16 11.67 -3.49
C GLN A 99 -1.19 12.53 -2.76
N MET A 100 -1.01 13.87 -2.87
CA MET A 100 -1.83 14.84 -2.16
C MET A 100 -3.29 14.78 -2.59
N THR A 101 -4.20 14.94 -1.66
CA THR A 101 -5.64 15.09 -1.91
C THR A 101 -6.09 16.53 -1.71
N LYS A 102 -7.25 16.88 -2.26
CA LYS A 102 -7.85 18.22 -2.10
C LYS A 102 -8.90 18.21 -1.00
N GLY A 103 -8.92 19.23 -0.20
CA GLY A 103 -9.91 19.51 0.81
C GLY A 103 -10.12 21.02 0.94
N GLU A 104 -11.00 21.45 1.82
CA GLU A 104 -11.23 22.87 2.04
C GLU A 104 -10.00 23.57 2.63
N ALA A 105 -9.71 24.77 2.14
CA ALA A 105 -8.68 25.63 2.73
C ALA A 105 -9.09 26.07 4.15
N TYR A 106 -8.14 26.16 5.07
CA TYR A 106 -8.41 26.64 6.41
C TYR A 106 -7.23 27.42 7.01
N ASP A 107 -7.56 28.29 7.93
CA ASP A 107 -6.61 28.96 8.81
C ASP A 107 -7.09 28.84 10.26
N LYS A 108 -6.35 28.04 11.05
CA LYS A 108 -6.65 27.81 12.49
C LYS A 108 -5.87 28.75 13.42
N GLY A 109 -5.11 29.68 12.85
CA GLY A 109 -4.25 30.58 13.60
C GLY A 109 -3.07 29.90 14.26
N VAL A 110 -2.45 30.59 15.21
CA VAL A 110 -1.32 30.06 15.97
C VAL A 110 -1.84 29.13 17.08
N ARG A 111 -1.51 27.86 17.05
CA ARG A 111 -1.76 26.96 18.18
C ARG A 111 -0.88 27.37 19.35
N LYS A 112 -1.54 27.78 20.43
CA LYS A 112 -0.91 28.04 21.72
C LYS A 112 -0.81 26.71 22.42
N ASP A 113 0.18 26.16 22.88
CA ASP A 113 0.36 24.92 23.65
C ASP A 113 -0.07 23.62 22.97
N GLN A 114 0.89 22.92 22.44
CA GLN A 114 0.79 21.48 22.17
C GLN A 114 1.84 20.71 23.00
N TYR A 115 2.07 21.13 24.25
CA TYR A 115 2.85 20.31 25.17
C TYR A 115 2.01 19.10 25.56
N THR A 116 2.21 18.00 24.85
CA THR A 116 1.79 16.68 25.29
C THR A 116 3.07 15.97 25.68
N GLY A 117 3.23 15.57 26.93
CA GLY A 117 4.40 14.83 27.41
C GLY A 117 4.73 13.56 26.59
N SER A 118 3.79 13.13 25.73
CA SER A 118 3.93 11.97 24.83
C SER A 118 4.73 12.24 23.55
N TYR A 119 4.80 13.49 23.06
CA TYR A 119 5.41 13.79 21.74
C TYR A 119 6.52 14.84 21.81
N GLY A 120 6.93 15.25 23.03
CA GLY A 120 7.94 16.28 23.23
C GLY A 120 7.41 17.71 23.08
N GLU A 121 8.33 18.69 23.09
CA GLU A 121 8.01 20.10 22.95
C GLU A 121 7.92 20.49 21.47
N PHE A 122 6.80 21.09 21.08
CA PHE A 122 6.62 21.70 19.77
C PHE A 122 6.55 23.22 19.90
N LYS A 123 7.30 23.92 19.06
CA LYS A 123 7.18 25.38 18.98
C LYS A 123 5.80 25.76 18.44
N PRO A 124 5.17 26.81 18.95
CA PRO A 124 3.92 27.31 18.39
C PRO A 124 4.08 27.56 16.88
N GLN A 125 3.16 27.02 16.09
CA GLN A 125 3.14 27.20 14.64
C GLN A 125 1.79 27.68 14.18
N HIS A 126 1.78 28.56 13.18
CA HIS A 126 0.57 28.95 12.48
C HIS A 126 0.07 27.75 11.64
N VAL A 127 -1.11 27.26 11.95
CA VAL A 127 -1.72 26.10 11.28
C VAL A 127 -2.63 26.61 10.16
N LYS A 128 -2.12 26.57 8.95
CA LYS A 128 -2.80 27.02 7.74
C LYS A 128 -2.68 25.95 6.65
N SER A 129 -3.69 25.79 5.82
CA SER A 129 -3.69 24.93 4.64
C SER A 129 -4.44 25.64 3.50
N ASP A 130 -3.91 25.56 2.31
CA ASP A 130 -4.50 26.05 1.05
C ASP A 130 -5.50 25.07 0.42
N GLY A 131 -5.76 23.96 1.13
CA GLY A 131 -6.65 22.90 0.66
C GLY A 131 -5.93 21.60 0.32
N GLU A 132 -4.60 21.59 0.23
CA GLU A 132 -3.86 20.34 0.07
C GLU A 132 -3.80 19.54 1.39
N ARG A 133 -3.95 18.21 1.28
CA ARG A 133 -3.87 17.27 2.39
C ARG A 133 -2.87 16.16 2.07
N TYR A 134 -2.04 15.84 3.04
CA TYR A 134 -1.22 14.63 2.96
C TYR A 134 -2.11 13.40 2.97
N PRO A 135 -1.76 12.34 2.20
CA PRO A 135 -2.49 11.09 2.23
C PRO A 135 -2.40 10.46 3.63
N ASN A 136 -3.46 9.78 4.04
CA ASN A 136 -3.44 8.93 5.23
C ASN A 136 -3.12 7.47 4.87
N ASP A 137 -3.11 6.60 5.85
CA ASP A 137 -2.78 5.17 5.69
C ASP A 137 -3.97 4.30 5.26
N VAL A 138 -5.04 4.92 4.79
CA VAL A 138 -6.22 4.23 4.26
C VAL A 138 -6.49 4.69 2.84
N VAL A 139 -6.64 3.74 1.92
CA VAL A 139 -6.95 3.97 0.51
C VAL A 139 -8.35 3.43 0.22
N PHE A 140 -9.26 4.29 -0.21
CA PHE A 140 -10.69 4.03 -0.36
C PHE A 140 -11.20 4.03 -1.79
N PHE A 141 -12.51 3.62 -1.91
CA PHE A 141 -13.26 3.53 -3.16
C PHE A 141 -14.69 4.06 -3.05
N GLU A 142 -14.92 5.31 -2.73
CA GLU A 142 -16.21 5.95 -2.91
C GLU A 142 -16.03 7.32 -3.57
N GLU A 143 -16.96 7.67 -4.45
CA GLU A 143 -16.85 8.80 -5.37
C GLU A 143 -16.96 10.20 -4.69
N ASP A 144 -17.23 10.27 -3.37
CA ASP A 144 -17.59 11.50 -2.68
C ASP A 144 -16.74 11.86 -1.45
N HIS A 145 -15.52 11.31 -1.30
CA HIS A 145 -14.66 11.70 -0.16
C HIS A 145 -13.37 12.37 -0.65
N ASP A 146 -13.28 13.67 -0.44
CA ASP A 146 -12.13 14.50 -0.83
C ASP A 146 -10.79 14.13 -0.15
N ASP A 147 -10.85 13.29 0.90
CA ASP A 147 -9.68 12.98 1.74
C ASP A 147 -9.02 11.62 1.46
N PHE A 148 -9.48 10.84 0.46
CA PHE A 148 -9.01 9.48 0.22
C PHE A 148 -8.63 9.21 -1.24
N VAL A 149 -7.62 8.38 -1.44
CA VAL A 149 -7.23 7.92 -2.77
C VAL A 149 -8.14 6.79 -3.21
N TYR A 150 -8.84 7.01 -4.32
CA TYR A 150 -9.78 6.06 -4.91
C TYR A 150 -9.09 5.07 -5.85
N VAL A 151 -9.15 3.76 -5.58
CA VAL A 151 -8.67 2.69 -6.48
C VAL A 151 -9.71 1.56 -6.60
N LYS A 152 -10.33 1.32 -7.76
CA LYS A 152 -11.33 0.25 -8.00
C LYS A 152 -10.71 -1.15 -7.87
N THR A 153 -11.53 -2.17 -7.61
CA THR A 153 -11.08 -3.56 -7.78
C THR A 153 -10.88 -3.87 -9.27
N ALA A 154 -10.04 -4.87 -9.57
CA ALA A 154 -9.74 -5.23 -10.96
C ALA A 154 -10.99 -5.48 -11.81
N GLU A 155 -12.03 -6.11 -11.25
CA GLU A 155 -13.30 -6.36 -11.94
C GLU A 155 -14.07 -5.06 -12.28
N SER A 156 -13.79 -3.98 -11.59
CA SER A 156 -14.39 -2.66 -11.86
C SER A 156 -13.56 -1.81 -12.82
N GLU A 157 -12.32 -2.20 -13.10
CA GLU A 157 -11.45 -1.57 -14.11
C GLU A 157 -11.66 -2.16 -15.52
N GLY A 158 -12.26 -3.35 -15.65
CA GLY A 158 -12.49 -3.99 -16.93
C GLY A 158 -12.30 -5.51 -16.92
N GLU A 159 -11.67 -6.05 -17.95
CA GLU A 159 -11.46 -7.48 -18.11
C GLU A 159 -10.44 -8.02 -17.10
N VAL A 160 -10.77 -9.15 -16.48
CA VAL A 160 -9.93 -9.81 -15.47
C VAL A 160 -9.27 -11.03 -16.09
N TYR A 161 -7.95 -11.02 -16.14
CA TYR A 161 -7.12 -12.10 -16.71
C TYR A 161 -6.62 -13.09 -15.66
N HIS A 162 -6.78 -12.80 -14.38
CA HIS A 162 -6.36 -13.68 -13.28
C HIS A 162 -7.33 -13.58 -12.10
N PRO A 163 -7.71 -14.71 -11.45
CA PRO A 163 -8.74 -14.74 -10.40
C PRO A 163 -8.48 -13.83 -9.19
N THR A 164 -7.21 -13.50 -8.93
CA THR A 164 -6.79 -12.64 -7.83
C THR A 164 -6.04 -11.40 -8.31
N GLN A 165 -6.34 -10.96 -9.54
CA GLN A 165 -5.70 -9.78 -10.12
C GLN A 165 -5.84 -8.55 -9.22
N LYS A 166 -4.72 -7.86 -9.00
CA LYS A 166 -4.73 -6.56 -8.33
C LYS A 166 -5.09 -5.45 -9.33
N PRO A 167 -5.74 -4.36 -8.89
CA PRO A 167 -6.02 -3.20 -9.74
C PRO A 167 -4.76 -2.54 -10.26
N VAL A 168 -4.78 -2.13 -11.52
CA VAL A 168 -3.66 -1.39 -12.14
C VAL A 168 -3.48 -0.04 -11.44
N GLU A 169 -4.56 0.67 -11.13
CA GLU A 169 -4.49 1.96 -10.42
C GLU A 169 -3.87 1.86 -9.02
N LEU A 170 -4.11 0.75 -8.29
CA LEU A 170 -3.42 0.51 -7.02
C LEU A 170 -1.90 0.43 -7.23
N GLY A 171 -1.46 -0.32 -8.23
CA GLY A 171 -0.05 -0.41 -8.60
C GLY A 171 0.53 0.95 -8.97
N ARG A 172 -0.18 1.73 -9.78
CA ARG A 172 0.22 3.09 -10.20
C ARG A 172 0.39 4.03 -8.98
N TYR A 173 -0.59 4.03 -8.07
CA TYR A 173 -0.51 4.80 -6.82
C TYR A 173 0.74 4.47 -6.01
N LEU A 174 1.00 3.18 -5.78
CA LEU A 174 2.15 2.72 -5.00
C LEU A 174 3.48 3.05 -5.70
N ILE A 175 3.54 2.85 -7.01
CA ILE A 175 4.73 3.13 -7.82
C ILE A 175 5.05 4.62 -7.82
N ARG A 176 4.05 5.50 -8.04
CA ARG A 176 4.24 6.96 -7.93
C ARG A 176 4.76 7.36 -6.56
N THR A 177 4.19 6.76 -5.51
CA THR A 177 4.54 7.10 -4.12
C THR A 177 5.98 6.72 -3.77
N PHE A 178 6.47 5.55 -4.20
CA PHE A 178 7.72 4.99 -3.70
C PHE A 178 8.84 4.89 -4.75
N SER A 179 8.69 5.50 -5.90
CA SER A 179 9.71 5.51 -6.95
C SER A 179 9.64 6.77 -7.81
N ASN A 180 10.69 7.00 -8.59
CA ASN A 180 10.76 8.05 -9.60
C ASN A 180 10.67 7.46 -11.02
N PRO A 181 10.27 8.24 -12.05
CA PRO A 181 10.37 7.82 -13.45
C PRO A 181 11.77 7.29 -13.79
N GLY A 182 11.85 6.18 -14.52
CA GLY A 182 13.08 5.50 -14.88
C GLY A 182 13.59 4.47 -13.85
N ASP A 183 13.04 4.43 -12.64
CA ASP A 183 13.40 3.40 -11.64
C ASP A 183 12.99 2.00 -12.08
N ILE A 184 13.69 1.00 -11.54
CA ILE A 184 13.39 -0.41 -11.78
C ILE A 184 12.38 -0.89 -10.72
N ILE A 185 11.32 -1.56 -11.18
CA ILE A 185 10.30 -2.21 -10.36
C ILE A 185 10.41 -3.72 -10.54
N LEU A 186 10.56 -4.45 -9.46
CA LEU A 186 10.53 -5.91 -9.47
C LEU A 186 9.20 -6.41 -8.93
N ASP A 187 8.55 -7.28 -9.69
CA ASP A 187 7.43 -8.14 -9.26
C ASP A 187 7.77 -9.59 -9.57
N ASN A 188 8.09 -10.38 -8.56
CA ASN A 188 8.48 -11.79 -8.70
C ASN A 188 7.31 -12.77 -8.56
N ALA A 189 6.08 -12.27 -8.39
CA ALA A 189 4.85 -13.05 -8.40
C ALA A 189 3.77 -12.36 -9.24
N CYS A 190 4.14 -11.96 -10.45
CA CYS A 190 3.42 -10.98 -11.28
C CYS A 190 1.99 -11.39 -11.69
N GLY A 191 1.62 -12.67 -11.61
CA GLY A 191 0.29 -13.16 -12.00
C GLY A 191 -0.12 -12.67 -13.39
N SER A 192 -1.16 -11.83 -13.46
CA SER A 192 -1.62 -11.19 -14.72
C SER A 192 -0.72 -10.06 -15.22
N GLY A 193 0.32 -9.68 -14.48
CA GLY A 193 1.19 -8.57 -14.83
C GLY A 193 0.65 -7.18 -14.53
N SER A 194 -0.39 -7.05 -13.70
CA SER A 194 -1.02 -5.76 -13.41
C SER A 194 -0.06 -4.72 -12.82
N PHE A 195 0.85 -5.13 -11.92
CA PHE A 195 1.87 -4.23 -11.39
C PHE A 195 2.97 -3.90 -12.40
N LEU A 196 3.28 -4.82 -13.31
CA LEU A 196 4.21 -4.55 -14.42
C LEU A 196 3.60 -3.55 -15.39
N LEU A 197 2.31 -3.71 -15.74
CA LEU A 197 1.58 -2.72 -16.53
C LEU A 197 1.56 -1.36 -15.84
N SER A 198 1.32 -1.33 -14.53
CA SER A 198 1.37 -0.09 -13.74
C SER A 198 2.73 0.58 -13.82
N ALA A 199 3.83 -0.19 -13.79
CA ALA A 199 5.18 0.34 -13.91
C ALA A 199 5.42 1.00 -15.29
N ILE A 200 4.97 0.36 -16.37
CA ILE A 200 5.07 0.91 -17.73
C ILE A 200 4.28 2.22 -17.85
N LEU A 201 3.03 2.24 -17.37
CA LEU A 201 2.16 3.42 -17.41
C LEU A 201 2.73 4.62 -16.63
N GLU A 202 3.52 4.35 -15.61
CA GLU A 202 4.18 5.38 -14.80
C GLU A 202 5.64 5.64 -15.22
N ASN A 203 6.05 5.19 -16.42
CA ASN A 203 7.41 5.37 -16.96
C ASN A 203 8.50 4.74 -16.05
N ARG A 204 8.25 3.58 -15.46
CA ARG A 204 9.23 2.75 -14.76
C ARG A 204 9.61 1.54 -15.61
N ARG A 205 10.69 0.86 -15.22
CA ARG A 205 11.22 -0.29 -15.95
C ARG A 205 11.15 -1.55 -15.09
#